data_dae7302c3ec2a953e32bb8298ed0a56e
#
_entry.id   dae7302c3ec2a953e32bb8298ed0a56e
#
_cell.length_a   1.000
_cell.length_b   1.000
_cell.length_c   1.000
_cell.angle_alpha   90.00
_cell.angle_beta   90.00
_cell.angle_gamma   90.00
#
_symmetry.space_group_name_H-M   'P 1'
#
loop_
_entity.id
_entity.type
_entity.pdbx_description
1 polymer ?
#
loop_
_entity_poly.entity_id
_entity_poly.type
_entity_poly.pdbx_seq_one_letter_code
_entity_poly.pdbx_strand_id
1 'polypeptide(L)'
;MSQSLLPLSVSHRFTKLSMRAYGLIFLMAFLSSGVVYGDQGIDSFIDTAVQPITDTLAAVVFYSVNVFGTDIPLVVAWLVAAAVYFTLSLNFLNVRGFFHAIRLVRGDYSRSDAPGEVTHFQALATAVSGTVGIGNIGGVAIAITAGGPGATFWMIVAGFLGMASKFVECTLGVKYRDIDENGTVYGGPMYYLTKGLKSKGLEKLGKVLAVIFAIFVIGGSFGGGNMFQVNQAFQLVENITGGEASFLHGKGWLFGLVMAVLVGIVIIGGIKKIAKVTDKIVPFMVVIYVSASLFVIFSNYTMIGDAFSQIFNGAFSPEGVAGGAIGVLVQGFKRAAFSNEAGVGSASIAHSAVKTKYAASEGLVALLEPFIDTVVVCTMTALVLIITGNVAAENSSLNDAQAILLTSGAFESVISWFPYVLTIAVVLFAFSTMISWSYYGFQGWAYLFGRSKKMEYLYKIIFCLFVIVGSAASLGSVIGFSDAMIFAMMVPNMVGIVILAPKVKKELVRFMDAIKK
;
A
#
# COMPACT_ATOMS: atom_id res chain seq x y z
N MET A 1 37.84 30.35 38.99
CA MET A 1 37.77 28.90 39.26
C MET A 1 36.86 28.27 38.20
N SER A 2 37.52 27.59 37.28
CA SER A 2 36.93 26.95 36.09
C SER A 2 36.27 25.61 36.43
N GLN A 3 35.05 25.35 35.99
CA GLN A 3 34.53 24.00 35.87
C GLN A 3 34.28 23.68 34.39
N SER A 4 35.07 22.73 33.93
CA SER A 4 35.12 22.19 32.60
C SER A 4 33.88 21.34 32.28
N LEU A 5 33.23 21.69 31.18
CA LEU A 5 32.19 20.87 30.56
C LEU A 5 32.85 19.71 29.80
N LEU A 6 32.60 18.48 30.17
CA LEU A 6 32.92 17.26 29.42
C LEU A 6 31.90 17.04 28.29
N PRO A 7 32.31 16.61 27.09
CA PRO A 7 31.42 16.51 25.95
C PRO A 7 30.61 15.21 25.92
N LEU A 8 29.30 15.35 25.70
CA LEU A 8 28.30 14.29 25.51
C LEU A 8 28.42 13.49 24.19
N SER A 9 29.62 13.26 23.68
CA SER A 9 29.82 12.64 22.36
C SER A 9 30.06 11.12 22.37
N VAL A 10 30.21 10.48 23.54
CA VAL A 10 30.60 9.05 23.60
C VAL A 10 29.40 8.09 23.55
N SER A 11 28.24 8.48 24.06
CA SER A 11 27.07 7.58 24.09
C SER A 11 26.42 7.36 22.71
N HIS A 12 26.54 8.32 21.80
CA HIS A 12 25.96 8.22 20.43
C HIS A 12 26.77 7.33 19.48
N ARG A 13 28.05 7.06 19.78
CA ARG A 13 28.88 6.19 18.93
C ARG A 13 28.66 4.70 19.21
N PHE A 14 28.40 4.32 20.45
CA PHE A 14 28.19 2.91 20.82
C PHE A 14 26.87 2.34 20.32
N THR A 15 25.77 3.09 20.31
CA THR A 15 24.48 2.66 19.74
C THR A 15 24.50 2.55 18.23
N LYS A 16 25.24 3.43 17.52
CA LYS A 16 25.39 3.34 16.05
C LYS A 16 26.27 2.17 15.60
N LEU A 17 27.26 1.76 16.41
CA LEU A 17 28.14 0.63 16.07
C LEU A 17 27.42 -0.71 16.24
N SER A 18 26.59 -0.87 17.28
CA SER A 18 25.83 -2.10 17.54
C SER A 18 24.76 -2.36 16.48
N MET A 19 23.98 -1.34 16.08
CA MET A 19 22.95 -1.51 15.04
C MET A 19 23.55 -1.79 13.65
N ARG A 20 24.71 -1.24 13.32
CA ARG A 20 25.43 -1.56 12.08
C ARG A 20 25.94 -3.01 12.08
N ALA A 21 26.40 -3.51 13.22
CA ALA A 21 26.85 -4.88 13.38
C ALA A 21 25.69 -5.87 13.23
N TYR A 22 24.54 -5.60 13.83
CA TYR A 22 23.35 -6.45 13.71
C TYR A 22 22.77 -6.48 12.28
N GLY A 23 22.75 -5.33 11.57
CA GLY A 23 22.33 -5.29 10.17
C GLY A 23 23.29 -6.04 9.24
N LEU A 24 24.61 -5.97 9.50
CA LEU A 24 25.61 -6.72 8.75
C LEU A 24 25.56 -8.21 9.06
N ILE A 25 25.37 -8.58 10.32
CA ILE A 25 25.20 -9.99 10.76
C ILE A 25 23.96 -10.60 10.14
N PHE A 26 22.83 -9.87 10.10
CA PHE A 26 21.60 -10.33 9.43
C PHE A 26 21.81 -10.52 7.92
N LEU A 27 22.48 -9.55 7.26
CA LEU A 27 22.81 -9.66 5.84
C LEU A 27 23.82 -10.79 5.56
N MET A 28 24.83 -10.97 6.40
CA MET A 28 25.80 -12.07 6.28
C MET A 28 25.17 -13.43 6.59
N ALA A 29 24.30 -13.52 7.58
CA ALA A 29 23.53 -14.74 7.85
C ALA A 29 22.61 -15.09 6.67
N PHE A 30 21.96 -14.09 6.06
CA PHE A 30 21.16 -14.26 4.86
C PHE A 30 21.99 -14.70 3.64
N LEU A 31 23.19 -14.18 3.46
CA LEU A 31 24.07 -14.52 2.34
C LEU A 31 24.86 -15.82 2.57
N SER A 32 25.22 -16.16 3.82
CA SER A 32 25.99 -17.37 4.13
C SER A 32 25.15 -18.66 4.18
N SER A 33 23.85 -18.55 4.44
CA SER A 33 22.94 -19.71 4.42
C SER A 33 22.64 -20.22 3.01
N GLY A 34 22.87 -19.42 1.95
CA GLY A 34 22.67 -19.83 0.56
C GLY A 34 23.70 -20.80 -0.02
N VAL A 35 24.76 -21.13 0.72
CA VAL A 35 25.89 -21.95 0.21
C VAL A 35 25.81 -23.44 0.60
N VAL A 36 24.89 -23.83 1.51
CA VAL A 36 24.96 -25.17 2.16
C VAL A 36 23.88 -26.15 1.69
N TYR A 37 22.85 -25.73 0.95
CA TYR A 37 21.77 -26.66 0.56
C TYR A 37 21.77 -26.93 -0.96
N GLY A 38 22.39 -28.04 -1.33
CA GLY A 38 22.17 -28.68 -2.63
C GLY A 38 20.74 -29.20 -2.71
N ASP A 39 20.09 -29.02 -3.85
CA ASP A 39 18.81 -29.59 -4.31
C ASP A 39 17.48 -29.03 -3.76
N GLN A 40 17.46 -28.15 -2.81
CA GLN A 40 16.25 -27.38 -2.50
C GLN A 40 16.35 -25.98 -3.16
N GLY A 41 15.40 -25.64 -4.02
CA GLY A 41 15.43 -24.39 -4.78
C GLY A 41 15.49 -23.15 -3.88
N ILE A 42 15.86 -22.00 -4.45
CA ILE A 42 15.92 -20.70 -3.77
C ILE A 42 14.62 -20.41 -3.01
N ASP A 43 13.50 -20.88 -3.53
CA ASP A 43 12.15 -20.72 -2.98
C ASP A 43 12.01 -21.36 -1.59
N SER A 44 12.45 -22.62 -1.42
CA SER A 44 12.36 -23.31 -0.12
C SER A 44 13.26 -22.69 0.95
N PHE A 45 14.39 -22.11 0.54
CA PHE A 45 15.28 -21.39 1.45
C PHE A 45 14.63 -20.09 1.96
N ILE A 46 14.03 -19.32 1.05
CA ILE A 46 13.32 -18.07 1.39
C ILE A 46 12.15 -18.39 2.32
N ASP A 47 11.36 -19.41 1.99
CA ASP A 47 10.23 -19.85 2.81
C ASP A 47 10.67 -20.26 4.21
N THR A 48 11.71 -21.08 4.33
CA THR A 48 12.22 -21.53 5.63
C THR A 48 12.78 -20.40 6.48
N ALA A 49 13.41 -19.39 5.86
CA ALA A 49 14.02 -18.26 6.57
C ALA A 49 13.01 -17.19 6.96
N VAL A 50 12.01 -16.93 6.13
CA VAL A 50 11.04 -15.83 6.29
C VAL A 50 9.79 -16.28 7.04
N GLN A 51 9.35 -17.54 6.86
CA GLN A 51 8.12 -18.06 7.44
C GLN A 51 8.02 -17.89 8.98
N PRO A 52 9.03 -18.23 9.82
CA PRO A 52 8.91 -18.07 11.26
C PRO A 52 8.73 -16.60 11.71
N ILE A 53 9.35 -15.67 10.98
CA ILE A 53 9.20 -14.23 11.23
C ILE A 53 7.80 -13.79 10.84
N THR A 54 7.32 -14.24 9.69
CA THR A 54 5.98 -13.97 9.18
C THR A 54 4.92 -14.49 10.13
N ASP A 55 5.01 -15.74 10.58
CA ASP A 55 4.04 -16.37 11.47
C ASP A 55 3.97 -15.65 12.82
N THR A 56 5.13 -15.28 13.38
CA THR A 56 5.19 -14.52 14.63
C THR A 56 4.56 -13.14 14.49
N LEU A 57 4.87 -12.42 13.43
CA LEU A 57 4.30 -11.10 13.18
C LEU A 57 2.80 -11.20 12.88
N ALA A 58 2.38 -12.15 12.06
CA ALA A 58 0.98 -12.37 11.74
C ALA A 58 0.16 -12.71 13.00
N ALA A 59 0.68 -13.56 13.88
CA ALA A 59 0.01 -13.90 15.14
C ALA A 59 -0.21 -12.68 16.04
N VAL A 60 0.73 -11.73 16.05
CA VAL A 60 0.61 -10.48 16.82
C VAL A 60 -0.32 -9.48 16.13
N VAL A 61 -0.11 -9.25 14.84
CA VAL A 61 -0.83 -8.21 14.07
C VAL A 61 -2.29 -8.59 13.86
N PHE A 62 -2.56 -9.86 13.55
CA PHE A 62 -3.91 -10.38 13.34
C PHE A 62 -4.49 -11.06 14.58
N TYR A 63 -3.99 -10.69 15.76
CA TYR A 63 -4.58 -11.16 17.02
C TYR A 63 -6.09 -10.88 17.00
N SER A 64 -6.87 -11.95 17.13
CA SER A 64 -8.32 -11.91 16.95
C SER A 64 -9.03 -12.17 18.27
N VAL A 65 -10.21 -11.56 18.39
CA VAL A 65 -11.15 -11.81 19.50
C VAL A 65 -12.38 -12.45 18.91
N ASN A 66 -12.85 -13.54 19.51
CA ASN A 66 -14.07 -14.20 19.09
C ASN A 66 -15.28 -13.39 19.52
N VAL A 67 -16.08 -12.95 18.53
CA VAL A 67 -17.33 -12.21 18.73
C VAL A 67 -18.43 -12.95 17.99
N PHE A 68 -19.41 -13.46 18.73
CA PHE A 68 -20.55 -14.23 18.20
C PHE A 68 -20.13 -15.41 17.28
N GLY A 69 -19.04 -16.10 17.63
CA GLY A 69 -18.55 -17.24 16.87
C GLY A 69 -17.66 -16.90 15.69
N THR A 70 -17.35 -15.61 15.48
CA THR A 70 -16.45 -15.13 14.41
C THR A 70 -15.21 -14.51 15.01
N ASP A 71 -14.04 -14.87 14.49
CA ASP A 71 -12.76 -14.29 14.90
C ASP A 71 -12.52 -12.97 14.20
N ILE A 72 -12.57 -11.86 14.94
CA ILE A 72 -12.36 -10.50 14.44
C ILE A 72 -10.94 -10.05 14.77
N PRO A 73 -10.06 -9.83 13.77
CA PRO A 73 -8.75 -9.25 14.01
C PRO A 73 -8.88 -7.83 14.60
N LEU A 74 -8.21 -7.57 15.72
CA LEU A 74 -8.30 -6.27 16.40
C LEU A 74 -7.84 -5.12 15.51
N VAL A 75 -6.87 -5.33 14.65
CA VAL A 75 -6.39 -4.32 13.70
C VAL A 75 -7.50 -3.91 12.72
N VAL A 76 -8.31 -4.85 12.24
CA VAL A 76 -9.44 -4.56 11.34
C VAL A 76 -10.54 -3.83 12.10
N ALA A 77 -10.90 -4.29 13.30
CA ALA A 77 -11.90 -3.61 14.14
C ALA A 77 -11.50 -2.16 14.42
N TRP A 78 -10.23 -1.91 14.71
CA TRP A 78 -9.71 -0.57 14.93
C TRP A 78 -9.76 0.30 13.67
N LEU A 79 -9.42 -0.24 12.50
CA LEU A 79 -9.55 0.46 11.23
C LEU A 79 -10.97 0.93 10.98
N VAL A 80 -11.95 0.03 11.13
CA VAL A 80 -13.38 0.35 10.97
C VAL A 80 -13.79 1.45 11.93
N ALA A 81 -13.48 1.30 13.22
CA ALA A 81 -13.84 2.28 14.25
C ALA A 81 -13.24 3.66 13.98
N ALA A 82 -11.96 3.72 13.58
CA ALA A 82 -11.31 4.98 13.30
C ALA A 82 -11.80 5.62 11.99
N ALA A 83 -12.06 4.87 10.95
CA ALA A 83 -12.60 5.38 9.69
C ALA A 83 -14.01 5.98 9.89
N VAL A 84 -14.85 5.33 10.68
CA VAL A 84 -16.15 5.86 11.11
C VAL A 84 -15.96 7.13 11.95
N TYR A 85 -15.07 7.10 12.96
CA TYR A 85 -14.77 8.25 13.80
C TYR A 85 -14.32 9.46 12.98
N PHE A 86 -13.38 9.29 12.05
CA PHE A 86 -12.90 10.40 11.20
C PHE A 86 -13.99 10.91 10.27
N THR A 87 -14.77 10.03 9.65
CA THR A 87 -15.89 10.43 8.79
C THR A 87 -16.91 11.29 9.53
N LEU A 88 -17.35 10.83 10.71
CA LEU A 88 -18.29 11.58 11.54
C LEU A 88 -17.69 12.86 12.10
N SER A 89 -16.46 12.79 12.64
CA SER A 89 -15.80 13.93 13.28
C SER A 89 -15.45 15.05 12.31
N LEU A 90 -15.27 14.74 11.02
CA LEU A 90 -15.01 15.68 9.94
C LEU A 90 -16.29 16.06 9.16
N ASN A 91 -17.48 15.69 9.68
CA ASN A 91 -18.79 15.98 9.09
C ASN A 91 -18.89 15.55 7.62
N PHE A 92 -18.58 14.28 7.34
CA PHE A 92 -18.62 13.68 6.00
C PHE A 92 -17.79 14.48 4.97
N LEU A 93 -16.55 14.81 5.34
CA LEU A 93 -15.62 15.54 4.47
C LEU A 93 -15.35 14.79 3.16
N ASN A 94 -15.40 13.48 3.16
CA ASN A 94 -15.32 12.61 1.99
C ASN A 94 -16.32 12.99 0.89
N VAL A 95 -17.52 13.49 1.24
CA VAL A 95 -18.51 14.03 0.28
C VAL A 95 -18.28 15.51 0.03
N ARG A 96 -18.22 16.29 1.11
CA ARG A 96 -18.17 17.77 1.04
C ARG A 96 -16.86 18.32 0.47
N GLY A 97 -15.75 17.61 0.70
CA GLY A 97 -14.41 17.97 0.22
C GLY A 97 -14.11 17.50 -1.20
N PHE A 98 -14.90 16.60 -1.76
CA PHE A 98 -14.60 15.90 -3.01
C PHE A 98 -14.36 16.84 -4.20
N PHE A 99 -15.25 17.81 -4.42
CA PHE A 99 -15.07 18.79 -5.50
C PHE A 99 -13.89 19.73 -5.28
N HIS A 100 -13.56 20.06 -4.01
CA HIS A 100 -12.36 20.83 -3.70
C HIS A 100 -11.09 20.03 -3.99
N ALA A 101 -11.12 18.71 -3.75
CA ALA A 101 -10.02 17.81 -4.10
C ALA A 101 -9.74 17.83 -5.62
N ILE A 102 -10.78 17.72 -6.45
CA ILE A 102 -10.66 17.80 -7.91
C ILE A 102 -10.06 19.16 -8.34
N ARG A 103 -10.53 20.27 -7.77
CA ARG A 103 -10.02 21.61 -8.08
C ARG A 103 -8.55 21.78 -7.70
N LEU A 104 -8.13 21.19 -6.56
CA LEU A 104 -6.72 21.17 -6.14
C LEU A 104 -5.84 20.41 -7.13
N VAL A 105 -6.29 19.23 -7.56
CA VAL A 105 -5.57 18.41 -8.56
C VAL A 105 -5.45 19.14 -9.90
N ARG A 106 -6.49 19.88 -10.31
CA ARG A 106 -6.47 20.73 -11.52
C ARG A 106 -5.54 21.93 -11.41
N GLY A 107 -5.12 22.29 -10.20
CA GLY A 107 -4.22 23.41 -9.95
C GLY A 107 -4.88 24.75 -9.63
N ASP A 108 -6.21 24.78 -9.45
CA ASP A 108 -6.98 26.02 -9.21
C ASP A 108 -6.48 26.81 -7.99
N TYR A 109 -5.85 26.14 -7.02
CA TYR A 109 -5.30 26.73 -5.79
C TYR A 109 -3.77 26.68 -5.70
N SER A 110 -3.09 26.33 -6.80
CA SER A 110 -1.63 26.16 -6.83
C SER A 110 -0.91 27.50 -6.75
N ARG A 111 0.22 27.52 -6.00
CA ARG A 111 1.11 28.68 -5.89
C ARG A 111 2.54 28.26 -6.22
N SER A 112 3.19 28.98 -7.10
CA SER A 112 4.57 28.69 -7.55
C SER A 112 5.61 28.85 -6.44
N ASP A 113 5.36 29.69 -5.44
CA ASP A 113 6.23 30.03 -4.31
C ASP A 113 6.07 29.08 -3.10
N ALA A 114 5.26 28.03 -3.22
CA ALA A 114 5.02 27.10 -2.13
C ALA A 114 6.18 26.09 -1.96
N PRO A 115 6.56 25.76 -0.70
CA PRO A 115 7.61 24.79 -0.43
C PRO A 115 7.16 23.35 -0.77
N GLY A 116 8.09 22.54 -1.30
CA GLY A 116 7.85 21.14 -1.69
C GLY A 116 8.52 20.78 -3.01
N GLU A 117 8.38 19.54 -3.46
CA GLU A 117 9.08 18.99 -4.61
C GLU A 117 8.19 18.72 -5.82
N VAL A 118 6.93 18.32 -5.60
CA VAL A 118 5.99 17.84 -6.63
C VAL A 118 4.66 18.59 -6.59
N THR A 119 3.89 18.55 -7.68
CA THR A 119 2.54 19.14 -7.73
C THR A 119 1.52 18.27 -7.00
N HIS A 120 0.30 18.79 -6.75
CA HIS A 120 -0.83 18.03 -6.19
C HIS A 120 -1.16 16.80 -7.05
N PHE A 121 -1.22 16.97 -8.38
CA PHE A 121 -1.46 15.86 -9.31
C PHE A 121 -0.35 14.80 -9.24
N GLN A 122 0.92 15.21 -9.19
CA GLN A 122 2.06 14.30 -9.11
C GLN A 122 2.12 13.55 -7.78
N ALA A 123 1.78 14.21 -6.66
CA ALA A 123 1.69 13.57 -5.35
C ALA A 123 0.56 12.50 -5.35
N LEU A 124 -0.62 12.87 -5.86
CA LEU A 124 -1.74 11.94 -6.01
C LEU A 124 -1.38 10.78 -6.95
N ALA A 125 -0.81 11.05 -8.12
CA ALA A 125 -0.43 10.01 -9.06
C ALA A 125 0.61 9.04 -8.47
N THR A 126 1.56 9.54 -7.67
CA THR A 126 2.53 8.71 -6.96
C THR A 126 1.86 7.86 -5.87
N ALA A 127 0.91 8.42 -5.12
CA ALA A 127 0.18 7.70 -4.09
C ALA A 127 -0.75 6.64 -4.71
N VAL A 128 -1.54 7.02 -5.73
CA VAL A 128 -2.38 6.09 -6.50
C VAL A 128 -1.55 4.99 -7.18
N SER A 129 -0.34 5.30 -7.64
CA SER A 129 0.60 4.30 -8.15
C SER A 129 1.04 3.29 -7.08
N GLY A 130 1.12 3.71 -5.82
CA GLY A 130 1.44 2.82 -4.70
C GLY A 130 0.30 1.89 -4.33
N THR A 131 -0.94 2.30 -4.52
CA THR A 131 -2.17 1.62 -4.09
C THR A 131 -2.87 0.90 -5.24
N VAL A 132 -3.11 1.58 -6.38
CA VAL A 132 -3.72 0.95 -7.57
C VAL A 132 -2.70 0.05 -8.24
N GLY A 133 -2.81 -1.22 -7.97
CA GLY A 133 -1.88 -2.26 -8.40
C GLY A 133 -2.54 -3.63 -8.49
N ILE A 134 -1.76 -4.64 -8.20
CA ILE A 134 -2.23 -6.02 -8.23
C ILE A 134 -3.28 -6.28 -7.13
N GLY A 135 -3.28 -5.50 -6.04
CA GLY A 135 -4.31 -5.54 -5.00
C GLY A 135 -5.73 -5.31 -5.53
N ASN A 136 -5.90 -4.45 -6.53
CA ASN A 136 -7.20 -4.17 -7.16
C ASN A 136 -7.66 -5.28 -8.13
N ILE A 137 -6.78 -6.15 -8.55
CA ILE A 137 -7.05 -7.23 -9.51
C ILE A 137 -7.10 -8.56 -8.77
N GLY A 138 -5.97 -9.09 -8.33
CA GLY A 138 -5.88 -10.34 -7.59
C GLY A 138 -6.46 -10.24 -6.17
N GLY A 139 -6.25 -9.13 -5.47
CA GLY A 139 -6.78 -8.93 -4.11
C GLY A 139 -8.31 -8.89 -4.05
N VAL A 140 -9.00 -8.40 -5.09
CA VAL A 140 -10.46 -8.45 -5.21
C VAL A 140 -10.94 -9.87 -5.45
N ALA A 141 -10.25 -10.63 -6.31
CA ALA A 141 -10.57 -12.03 -6.52
C ALA A 141 -10.44 -12.84 -5.21
N ILE A 142 -9.38 -12.59 -4.41
CA ILE A 142 -9.22 -13.18 -3.08
C ILE A 142 -10.39 -12.78 -2.15
N ALA A 143 -10.79 -11.50 -2.16
CA ALA A 143 -11.90 -11.03 -1.33
C ALA A 143 -13.20 -11.76 -1.64
N ILE A 144 -13.53 -11.91 -2.93
CA ILE A 144 -14.75 -12.58 -3.38
C ILE A 144 -14.68 -14.09 -3.13
N THR A 145 -13.53 -14.71 -3.32
CA THR A 145 -13.34 -16.14 -3.03
C THR A 145 -13.52 -16.45 -1.54
N ALA A 146 -12.98 -15.60 -0.65
CA ALA A 146 -13.02 -15.82 0.80
C ALA A 146 -14.33 -15.32 1.47
N GLY A 147 -14.93 -14.27 0.92
CA GLY A 147 -16.09 -13.60 1.52
C GLY A 147 -17.33 -13.56 0.63
N GLY A 148 -17.32 -14.27 -0.50
CA GLY A 148 -18.38 -14.21 -1.50
C GLY A 148 -18.51 -12.82 -2.16
N PRO A 149 -19.50 -12.64 -3.07
CA PRO A 149 -19.78 -11.36 -3.72
C PRO A 149 -20.02 -10.21 -2.75
N GLY A 150 -20.57 -10.51 -1.56
CA GLY A 150 -20.88 -9.54 -0.50
C GLY A 150 -19.66 -8.80 0.05
N ALA A 151 -18.46 -9.39 -0.03
CA ALA A 151 -17.22 -8.72 0.35
C ALA A 151 -17.02 -7.40 -0.43
N THR A 152 -17.49 -7.35 -1.67
CA THR A 152 -17.44 -6.13 -2.51
C THR A 152 -18.19 -4.97 -1.88
N PHE A 153 -19.38 -5.20 -1.30
CA PHE A 153 -20.13 -4.16 -0.60
C PHE A 153 -19.31 -3.54 0.52
N TRP A 154 -18.69 -4.38 1.35
CA TRP A 154 -17.88 -3.91 2.47
C TRP A 154 -16.56 -3.29 2.04
N MET A 155 -16.00 -3.70 0.90
CA MET A 155 -14.86 -3.01 0.29
C MET A 155 -15.24 -1.58 -0.13
N ILE A 156 -16.39 -1.39 -0.78
CA ILE A 156 -16.87 -0.04 -1.17
C ILE A 156 -17.08 0.84 0.08
N VAL A 157 -17.72 0.30 1.12
CA VAL A 157 -17.92 1.01 2.39
C VAL A 157 -16.57 1.37 3.04
N ALA A 158 -15.63 0.43 3.08
CA ALA A 158 -14.29 0.66 3.61
C ALA A 158 -13.53 1.72 2.82
N GLY A 159 -13.59 1.69 1.48
CA GLY A 159 -13.01 2.71 0.62
C GLY A 159 -13.58 4.10 0.90
N PHE A 160 -14.91 4.22 0.96
CA PHE A 160 -15.60 5.48 1.25
C PHE A 160 -15.22 6.04 2.64
N LEU A 161 -15.24 5.21 3.68
CA LEU A 161 -14.85 5.62 5.02
C LEU A 161 -13.35 5.92 5.11
N GLY A 162 -12.53 5.15 4.40
CA GLY A 162 -11.07 5.30 4.32
C GLY A 162 -10.61 6.65 3.77
N MET A 163 -11.43 7.30 2.91
CA MET A 163 -11.15 8.65 2.43
C MET A 163 -10.87 9.64 3.57
N ALA A 164 -11.66 9.57 4.65
CA ALA A 164 -11.48 10.45 5.81
C ALA A 164 -10.17 10.14 6.58
N SER A 165 -9.76 8.87 6.67
CA SER A 165 -8.48 8.48 7.27
C SER A 165 -7.30 9.02 6.44
N LYS A 166 -7.34 8.87 5.12
CA LYS A 166 -6.33 9.43 4.20
C LYS A 166 -6.20 10.94 4.32
N PHE A 167 -7.33 11.66 4.42
CA PHE A 167 -7.32 13.10 4.68
C PHE A 167 -6.50 13.44 5.93
N VAL A 168 -6.73 12.73 7.03
CA VAL A 168 -6.04 12.96 8.31
C VAL A 168 -4.54 12.69 8.18
N GLU A 169 -4.18 11.54 7.62
CA GLU A 169 -2.78 11.11 7.45
C GLU A 169 -1.98 12.10 6.59
N CYS A 170 -2.50 12.45 5.42
CA CYS A 170 -1.79 13.29 4.47
C CYS A 170 -1.73 14.75 4.94
N THR A 171 -2.76 15.25 5.63
CA THR A 171 -2.70 16.55 6.32
C THR A 171 -1.57 16.57 7.36
N LEU A 172 -1.46 15.53 8.19
CA LEU A 172 -0.39 15.44 9.19
C LEU A 172 0.99 15.26 8.55
N GLY A 173 1.07 14.47 7.48
CA GLY A 173 2.30 14.28 6.72
C GLY A 173 2.90 15.59 6.24
N VAL A 174 2.09 16.43 5.59
CA VAL A 174 2.53 17.77 5.13
C VAL A 174 2.82 18.70 6.29
N LYS A 175 1.98 18.69 7.35
CA LYS A 175 2.14 19.59 8.50
C LYS A 175 3.44 19.41 9.25
N TYR A 176 3.92 18.18 9.38
CA TYR A 176 5.08 17.83 10.20
C TYR A 176 6.32 17.42 9.42
N ARG A 177 6.29 17.53 8.08
CA ARG A 177 7.44 17.24 7.22
C ARG A 177 8.66 18.08 7.56
N ASP A 178 9.84 17.55 7.23
CA ASP A 178 11.10 18.30 7.16
C ASP A 178 11.38 18.68 5.72
N ILE A 179 11.95 19.86 5.52
CA ILE A 179 12.51 20.28 4.24
C ILE A 179 13.96 20.66 4.55
N ASP A 180 14.92 19.99 3.90
CA ASP A 180 16.32 20.27 4.10
C ASP A 180 16.79 21.52 3.31
N GLU A 181 18.06 21.90 3.48
CA GLU A 181 18.65 23.06 2.82
C GLU A 181 18.63 22.96 1.28
N ASN A 182 18.57 21.76 0.74
CA ASN A 182 18.49 21.48 -0.70
C ASN A 182 17.04 21.45 -1.22
N GLY A 183 16.05 21.68 -0.35
CA GLY A 183 14.64 21.60 -0.67
C GLY A 183 14.09 20.17 -0.75
N THR A 184 14.85 19.15 -0.31
CA THR A 184 14.41 17.77 -0.27
C THR A 184 13.43 17.56 0.89
N VAL A 185 12.31 16.93 0.61
CA VAL A 185 11.27 16.69 1.60
C VAL A 185 11.43 15.33 2.26
N TYR A 186 11.37 15.33 3.59
CA TYR A 186 11.29 14.14 4.42
C TYR A 186 9.99 14.19 5.24
N GLY A 187 9.09 13.24 5.03
CA GLY A 187 7.76 13.29 5.62
C GLY A 187 7.16 11.91 5.89
N GLY A 188 5.92 11.92 6.33
CA GLY A 188 5.18 10.70 6.68
C GLY A 188 5.05 10.46 8.18
N PRO A 189 4.57 9.27 8.59
CA PRO A 189 4.24 8.96 9.97
C PRO A 189 5.40 9.15 10.95
N MET A 190 6.63 8.80 10.58
CA MET A 190 7.79 8.99 11.45
C MET A 190 7.90 10.42 11.98
N TYR A 191 7.57 11.39 11.13
CA TYR A 191 7.69 12.82 11.45
C TYR A 191 6.52 13.35 12.27
N TYR A 192 5.28 13.02 11.92
CA TYR A 192 4.15 13.48 12.74
C TYR A 192 4.00 12.71 14.05
N LEU A 193 4.43 11.44 14.12
CA LEU A 193 4.51 10.72 15.39
C LEU A 193 5.53 11.39 16.30
N THR A 194 6.74 11.68 15.83
CA THR A 194 7.79 12.29 16.64
C THR A 194 7.43 13.72 17.06
N LYS A 195 7.16 14.61 16.08
CA LYS A 195 6.94 16.04 16.34
C LYS A 195 5.52 16.33 16.85
N GLY A 196 4.53 15.64 16.29
CA GLY A 196 3.12 15.82 16.62
C GLY A 196 2.84 15.39 18.07
N LEU A 197 3.26 14.19 18.47
CA LEU A 197 3.07 13.70 19.83
C LEU A 197 3.94 14.44 20.85
N LYS A 198 5.15 14.90 20.49
CA LYS A 198 5.93 15.81 21.34
C LYS A 198 5.15 17.07 21.69
N SER A 199 4.41 17.65 20.74
CA SER A 199 3.58 18.84 20.98
C SER A 199 2.36 18.58 21.89
N LYS A 200 2.12 17.31 22.25
CA LYS A 200 1.10 16.84 23.20
C LYS A 200 1.70 16.35 24.52
N GLY A 201 3.00 16.51 24.73
CA GLY A 201 3.71 16.00 25.90
C GLY A 201 4.04 14.50 25.86
N LEU A 202 3.77 13.83 24.74
CA LEU A 202 3.97 12.38 24.56
C LEU A 202 5.24 12.06 23.74
N GLU A 203 6.35 12.75 24.03
CA GLU A 203 7.59 12.65 23.25
C GLU A 203 8.17 11.22 23.20
N LYS A 204 8.21 10.52 24.34
CA LYS A 204 8.75 9.16 24.41
C LYS A 204 7.91 8.19 23.57
N LEU A 205 6.59 8.24 23.73
CA LEU A 205 5.66 7.43 22.93
C LEU A 205 5.82 7.71 21.44
N GLY A 206 5.91 8.99 21.05
CA GLY A 206 6.08 9.38 19.65
C GLY A 206 7.36 8.83 19.03
N LYS A 207 8.48 8.83 19.76
CA LYS A 207 9.75 8.26 19.27
C LYS A 207 9.66 6.74 19.08
N VAL A 208 9.07 6.03 20.04
CA VAL A 208 8.90 4.56 19.95
C VAL A 208 8.02 4.20 18.75
N LEU A 209 6.84 4.81 18.65
CA LEU A 209 5.92 4.56 17.52
C LEU A 209 6.54 4.89 16.16
N ALA A 210 7.33 5.97 16.07
CA ALA A 210 8.00 6.36 14.84
C ALA A 210 9.07 5.35 14.40
N VAL A 211 9.83 4.79 15.35
CA VAL A 211 10.83 3.73 15.05
C VAL A 211 10.12 2.45 14.60
N ILE A 212 9.06 2.04 15.31
CA ILE A 212 8.25 0.87 14.94
C ILE A 212 7.68 1.05 13.52
N PHE A 213 7.07 2.20 13.23
CA PHE A 213 6.56 2.50 11.90
C PHE A 213 7.68 2.45 10.84
N ALA A 214 8.85 3.03 11.13
CA ALA A 214 9.98 3.05 10.19
C ALA A 214 10.48 1.63 9.85
N ILE A 215 10.51 0.72 10.81
CA ILE A 215 10.87 -0.69 10.58
C ILE A 215 9.82 -1.35 9.66
N PHE A 216 8.55 -1.17 9.97
CA PHE A 216 7.49 -1.83 9.22
C PHE A 216 7.28 -1.24 7.82
N VAL A 217 7.49 0.07 7.59
CA VAL A 217 7.43 0.63 6.24
C VAL A 217 8.59 0.15 5.35
N ILE A 218 9.76 -0.12 5.92
CA ILE A 218 10.85 -0.77 5.19
C ILE A 218 10.46 -2.19 4.81
N GLY A 219 9.94 -2.98 5.76
CA GLY A 219 9.45 -4.33 5.51
C GLY A 219 8.30 -4.37 4.49
N GLY A 220 7.31 -3.50 4.65
CA GLY A 220 6.20 -3.35 3.70
C GLY A 220 6.66 -2.96 2.29
N SER A 221 7.71 -2.13 2.19
CA SER A 221 8.29 -1.76 0.90
C SER A 221 8.97 -2.92 0.20
N PHE A 222 9.59 -3.84 0.94
CA PHE A 222 10.19 -5.05 0.37
C PHE A 222 9.14 -6.13 0.07
N GLY A 223 8.11 -6.29 0.91
CA GLY A 223 7.03 -7.26 0.75
C GLY A 223 5.99 -6.78 -0.27
N GLY A 224 4.93 -6.14 0.22
CA GLY A 224 3.75 -5.76 -0.58
C GLY A 224 4.05 -4.77 -1.70
N GLY A 225 4.99 -3.84 -1.47
CA GLY A 225 5.40 -2.85 -2.46
C GLY A 225 6.42 -3.33 -3.50
N ASN A 226 6.97 -4.54 -3.35
CA ASN A 226 8.02 -5.06 -4.21
C ASN A 226 7.79 -6.52 -4.57
N MET A 227 8.11 -7.46 -3.66
CA MET A 227 8.08 -8.89 -3.94
C MET A 227 6.71 -9.37 -4.43
N PHE A 228 5.64 -8.96 -3.78
CA PHE A 228 4.27 -9.29 -4.18
C PHE A 228 3.95 -8.82 -5.60
N GLN A 229 4.36 -7.61 -5.94
CA GLN A 229 4.09 -7.00 -7.23
C GLN A 229 4.80 -7.75 -8.37
N VAL A 230 6.10 -7.97 -8.21
CA VAL A 230 6.89 -8.64 -9.26
C VAL A 230 6.51 -10.12 -9.41
N ASN A 231 6.17 -10.79 -8.30
CA ASN A 231 5.75 -12.19 -8.31
C ASN A 231 4.46 -12.39 -9.12
N GLN A 232 3.42 -11.61 -8.82
CA GLN A 232 2.14 -11.68 -9.51
C GLN A 232 2.24 -11.29 -11.00
N ALA A 233 3.08 -10.29 -11.31
CA ALA A 233 3.34 -9.92 -12.71
C ALA A 233 4.03 -11.06 -13.46
N PHE A 234 4.98 -11.75 -12.83
CA PHE A 234 5.65 -12.90 -13.39
C PHE A 234 4.68 -14.06 -13.68
N GLN A 235 3.76 -14.37 -12.76
CA GLN A 235 2.75 -15.42 -12.95
C GLN A 235 1.92 -15.21 -14.22
N LEU A 236 1.48 -13.98 -14.49
CA LEU A 236 0.74 -13.68 -15.73
C LEU A 236 1.63 -13.79 -16.97
N VAL A 237 2.87 -13.28 -16.90
CA VAL A 237 3.80 -13.37 -18.03
C VAL A 237 4.13 -14.83 -18.34
N GLU A 238 4.38 -15.66 -17.35
CA GLU A 238 4.62 -17.09 -17.52
C GLU A 238 3.39 -17.79 -18.13
N ASN A 239 2.19 -17.47 -17.63
CA ASN A 239 0.94 -18.05 -18.13
C ASN A 239 0.72 -17.76 -19.62
N ILE A 240 0.81 -16.48 -20.06
CA ILE A 240 0.58 -16.12 -21.46
C ILE A 240 1.68 -16.58 -22.43
N THR A 241 2.87 -16.91 -21.91
CA THR A 241 4.00 -17.42 -22.71
C THR A 241 4.05 -18.93 -22.78
N GLY A 242 3.05 -19.63 -22.24
CA GLY A 242 2.89 -21.09 -22.36
C GLY A 242 2.84 -21.85 -21.02
N GLY A 243 2.76 -21.17 -19.87
CA GLY A 243 2.69 -21.80 -18.56
C GLY A 243 3.92 -22.67 -18.29
N GLU A 244 3.73 -23.94 -17.98
CA GLU A 244 4.82 -24.91 -17.74
C GLU A 244 5.71 -25.13 -18.98
N ALA A 245 5.19 -24.89 -20.20
CA ALA A 245 5.96 -24.97 -21.45
C ALA A 245 6.69 -23.64 -21.77
N SER A 246 6.52 -22.59 -20.97
CA SER A 246 7.18 -21.31 -21.16
C SER A 246 8.70 -21.45 -21.02
N PHE A 247 9.44 -20.73 -21.85
CA PHE A 247 10.91 -20.62 -21.68
C PHE A 247 11.31 -19.93 -20.35
N LEU A 248 10.36 -19.22 -19.72
CA LEU A 248 10.52 -18.56 -18.42
C LEU A 248 10.21 -19.50 -17.25
N HIS A 249 9.64 -20.68 -17.46
CA HIS A 249 9.30 -21.61 -16.39
C HIS A 249 10.52 -21.94 -15.53
N GLY A 250 10.39 -21.77 -14.22
CA GLY A 250 11.49 -21.92 -13.25
C GLY A 250 12.60 -20.85 -13.35
N LYS A 251 12.40 -19.78 -14.13
CA LYS A 251 13.37 -18.71 -14.31
C LYS A 251 12.81 -17.32 -13.92
N GLY A 252 11.96 -17.28 -12.91
CA GLY A 252 11.40 -16.02 -12.39
C GLY A 252 12.48 -14.98 -12.09
N TRP A 253 13.65 -15.41 -11.60
CA TRP A 253 14.79 -14.53 -11.36
C TRP A 253 15.23 -13.71 -12.59
N LEU A 254 15.07 -14.25 -13.82
CA LEU A 254 15.42 -13.52 -15.05
C LEU A 254 14.43 -12.37 -15.30
N PHE A 255 13.14 -12.61 -15.14
CA PHE A 255 12.12 -11.56 -15.19
C PHE A 255 12.37 -10.50 -14.11
N GLY A 256 12.65 -10.96 -12.86
CA GLY A 256 13.00 -10.08 -11.76
C GLY A 256 14.23 -9.22 -12.02
N LEU A 257 15.26 -9.76 -12.69
CA LEU A 257 16.46 -9.01 -13.06
C LEU A 257 16.12 -7.87 -14.04
N VAL A 258 15.32 -8.14 -15.06
CA VAL A 258 14.86 -7.11 -16.02
C VAL A 258 14.07 -6.03 -15.28
N MET A 259 13.12 -6.44 -14.43
CA MET A 259 12.32 -5.50 -13.64
C MET A 259 13.18 -4.69 -12.66
N ALA A 260 14.18 -5.31 -12.02
CA ALA A 260 15.09 -4.63 -11.09
C ALA A 260 15.91 -3.53 -11.80
N VAL A 261 16.36 -3.79 -13.03
CA VAL A 261 17.07 -2.77 -13.85
C VAL A 261 16.13 -1.61 -14.18
N LEU A 262 14.91 -1.89 -14.65
CA LEU A 262 13.93 -0.85 -14.99
C LEU A 262 13.57 0.00 -13.77
N VAL A 263 13.27 -0.64 -12.64
CA VAL A 263 12.99 0.03 -11.36
C VAL A 263 14.18 0.86 -10.92
N GLY A 264 15.40 0.29 -10.95
CA GLY A 264 16.64 0.94 -10.56
C GLY A 264 16.90 2.25 -11.32
N ILE A 265 16.68 2.25 -12.66
CA ILE A 265 16.82 3.44 -13.50
C ILE A 265 15.92 4.59 -13.02
N VAL A 266 14.71 4.30 -12.54
CA VAL A 266 13.77 5.34 -12.10
C VAL A 266 14.06 5.78 -10.68
N ILE A 267 14.26 4.85 -9.73
CA ILE A 267 14.37 5.19 -8.30
C ILE A 267 15.66 5.96 -7.96
N ILE A 268 16.70 5.86 -8.79
CA ILE A 268 17.92 6.68 -8.64
C ILE A 268 17.60 8.18 -8.66
N GLY A 269 16.63 8.61 -9.45
CA GLY A 269 16.24 10.02 -9.57
C GLY A 269 15.35 10.55 -8.43
N GLY A 270 15.02 9.73 -7.43
CA GLY A 270 14.19 10.11 -6.28
C GLY A 270 12.75 10.48 -6.66
N ILE A 271 12.04 11.13 -5.72
CA ILE A 271 10.61 11.42 -5.85
C ILE A 271 10.26 12.21 -7.12
N LYS A 272 11.11 13.14 -7.54
CA LYS A 272 10.87 13.96 -8.75
C LYS A 272 10.82 13.11 -10.02
N LYS A 273 11.67 12.09 -10.14
CA LYS A 273 11.69 11.20 -11.30
C LYS A 273 10.56 10.16 -11.20
N ILE A 274 10.33 9.63 -10.01
CA ILE A 274 9.20 8.73 -9.74
C ILE A 274 7.90 9.43 -10.14
N ALA A 275 7.64 10.63 -9.65
CA ALA A 275 6.44 11.41 -9.95
C ALA A 275 6.25 11.70 -11.45
N LYS A 276 7.35 11.97 -12.20
CA LYS A 276 7.29 12.15 -13.66
C LYS A 276 6.98 10.88 -14.43
N VAL A 277 7.23 9.73 -13.86
CA VAL A 277 6.91 8.43 -14.47
C VAL A 277 5.48 8.06 -14.13
N THR A 278 5.09 8.19 -12.86
CA THR A 278 3.76 7.81 -12.37
C THR A 278 2.66 8.73 -12.91
N ASP A 279 2.92 10.04 -13.10
CA ASP A 279 1.94 10.98 -13.66
C ASP A 279 1.52 10.67 -15.10
N LYS A 280 2.29 9.83 -15.81
CA LYS A 280 1.98 9.35 -17.16
C LYS A 280 1.44 7.92 -17.16
N ILE A 281 2.10 7.02 -16.42
CA ILE A 281 1.75 5.60 -16.43
C ILE A 281 0.39 5.37 -15.76
N VAL A 282 0.14 5.99 -14.61
CA VAL A 282 -1.07 5.73 -13.83
C VAL A 282 -2.36 6.08 -14.57
N PRO A 283 -2.53 7.28 -15.15
CA PRO A 283 -3.74 7.57 -15.93
C PRO A 283 -3.92 6.61 -17.11
N PHE A 284 -2.83 6.25 -17.80
CA PHE A 284 -2.86 5.33 -18.93
C PHE A 284 -3.36 3.93 -18.51
N MET A 285 -2.80 3.38 -17.42
CA MET A 285 -3.19 2.07 -16.91
C MET A 285 -4.65 2.04 -16.46
N VAL A 286 -5.06 3.05 -15.68
CA VAL A 286 -6.43 3.16 -15.16
C VAL A 286 -7.44 3.27 -16.29
N VAL A 287 -7.15 4.08 -17.32
CA VAL A 287 -8.04 4.21 -18.49
C VAL A 287 -8.20 2.89 -19.23
N ILE A 288 -7.10 2.18 -19.50
CA ILE A 288 -7.17 0.86 -20.17
C ILE A 288 -8.00 -0.12 -19.34
N TYR A 289 -7.69 -0.24 -18.05
CA TYR A 289 -8.34 -1.21 -17.18
C TYR A 289 -9.85 -0.91 -17.00
N VAL A 290 -10.19 0.35 -16.72
CA VAL A 290 -11.59 0.77 -16.56
C VAL A 290 -12.36 0.63 -17.87
N SER A 291 -11.77 0.99 -19.01
CA SER A 291 -12.43 0.84 -20.33
C SER A 291 -12.73 -0.62 -20.65
N ALA A 292 -11.77 -1.52 -20.39
CA ALA A 292 -11.97 -2.95 -20.59
C ALA A 292 -13.02 -3.52 -19.61
N SER A 293 -12.97 -3.12 -18.36
CA SER A 293 -13.97 -3.53 -17.36
C SER A 293 -15.39 -3.08 -17.76
N LEU A 294 -15.53 -1.82 -18.18
CA LEU A 294 -16.80 -1.29 -18.68
C LEU A 294 -17.28 -2.06 -19.92
N PHE A 295 -16.37 -2.40 -20.83
CA PHE A 295 -16.74 -3.20 -22.01
C PHE A 295 -17.29 -4.57 -21.60
N VAL A 296 -16.63 -5.29 -20.69
CA VAL A 296 -17.11 -6.59 -20.18
C VAL A 296 -18.47 -6.44 -19.48
N ILE A 297 -18.62 -5.43 -18.62
CA ILE A 297 -19.87 -5.17 -17.87
C ILE A 297 -21.03 -4.88 -18.84
N PHE A 298 -20.82 -3.98 -19.82
CA PHE A 298 -21.88 -3.61 -20.78
C PHE A 298 -22.16 -4.68 -21.81
N SER A 299 -21.18 -5.52 -22.16
CA SER A 299 -21.42 -6.70 -23.02
C SER A 299 -22.34 -7.71 -22.35
N ASN A 300 -22.40 -7.69 -21.03
CA ASN A 300 -23.23 -8.57 -20.20
C ASN A 300 -24.28 -7.78 -19.40
N TYR A 301 -24.85 -6.71 -19.98
CA TYR A 301 -25.69 -5.74 -19.26
C TYR A 301 -26.90 -6.37 -18.55
N THR A 302 -27.42 -7.50 -19.05
CA THR A 302 -28.53 -8.24 -18.44
C THR A 302 -28.18 -8.82 -17.06
N MET A 303 -26.90 -9.09 -16.81
CA MET A 303 -26.41 -9.66 -15.54
C MET A 303 -26.09 -8.59 -14.49
N ILE A 304 -26.13 -7.30 -14.85
CA ILE A 304 -25.77 -6.21 -13.92
C ILE A 304 -26.68 -6.21 -12.69
N GLY A 305 -28.00 -6.35 -12.90
CA GLY A 305 -28.98 -6.40 -11.81
C GLY A 305 -28.74 -7.56 -10.84
N ASP A 306 -28.46 -8.73 -11.39
CA ASP A 306 -28.18 -9.94 -10.60
C ASP A 306 -26.86 -9.80 -9.84
N ALA A 307 -25.82 -9.21 -10.46
CA ALA A 307 -24.55 -8.96 -9.79
C ALA A 307 -24.70 -8.03 -8.58
N PHE A 308 -25.42 -6.93 -8.71
CA PHE A 308 -25.71 -6.05 -7.57
C PHE A 308 -26.57 -6.74 -6.50
N SER A 309 -27.53 -7.58 -6.90
CA SER A 309 -28.32 -8.39 -5.96
C SER A 309 -27.44 -9.36 -5.18
N GLN A 310 -26.50 -10.06 -5.84
CA GLN A 310 -25.54 -10.95 -5.19
C GLN A 310 -24.64 -10.19 -4.22
N ILE A 311 -24.13 -9.01 -4.61
CA ILE A 311 -23.30 -8.16 -3.75
C ILE A 311 -24.07 -7.74 -2.50
N PHE A 312 -25.29 -7.23 -2.66
CA PHE A 312 -26.07 -6.74 -1.54
C PHE A 312 -26.55 -7.87 -0.62
N ASN A 313 -27.15 -8.92 -1.17
CA ASN A 313 -27.63 -10.05 -0.39
C ASN A 313 -26.47 -10.79 0.29
N GLY A 314 -25.37 -11.02 -0.41
CA GLY A 314 -24.18 -11.65 0.14
C GLY A 314 -23.52 -10.85 1.27
N ALA A 315 -23.70 -9.52 1.30
CA ALA A 315 -23.14 -8.68 2.38
C ALA A 315 -23.85 -8.87 3.72
N PHE A 316 -25.15 -9.20 3.72
CA PHE A 316 -25.99 -9.24 4.93
C PHE A 316 -26.57 -10.63 5.25
N SER A 317 -26.65 -11.49 4.26
CA SER A 317 -27.18 -12.85 4.39
C SER A 317 -26.31 -13.85 3.62
N PRO A 318 -25.01 -13.97 3.94
CA PRO A 318 -24.11 -14.84 3.20
C PRO A 318 -24.34 -16.30 3.58
N GLU A 319 -24.76 -17.09 2.61
CA GLU A 319 -24.79 -18.54 2.73
C GLU A 319 -23.37 -19.09 2.48
N GLY A 320 -22.94 -20.08 3.26
CA GLY A 320 -21.68 -20.80 3.07
C GLY A 320 -20.41 -20.05 3.48
N VAL A 321 -20.47 -18.78 3.89
CA VAL A 321 -19.28 -18.02 4.31
C VAL A 321 -18.98 -18.23 5.79
N ALA A 322 -17.75 -18.63 6.11
CA ALA A 322 -17.30 -18.77 7.49
C ALA A 322 -17.42 -17.43 8.26
N GLY A 323 -18.11 -17.46 9.42
CA GLY A 323 -18.35 -16.27 10.22
C GLY A 323 -19.58 -15.44 9.79
N GLY A 324 -20.35 -15.89 8.80
CA GLY A 324 -21.56 -15.20 8.35
C GLY A 324 -21.30 -13.76 7.90
N ALA A 325 -22.25 -12.87 8.12
CA ALA A 325 -22.14 -11.45 7.71
C ALA A 325 -20.92 -10.72 8.32
N ILE A 326 -20.50 -11.07 9.54
CA ILE A 326 -19.33 -10.50 10.18
C ILE A 326 -18.05 -10.96 9.46
N GLY A 327 -17.97 -12.24 9.07
CA GLY A 327 -16.85 -12.77 8.29
C GLY A 327 -16.69 -12.04 6.96
N VAL A 328 -17.79 -11.83 6.23
CA VAL A 328 -17.81 -11.08 4.98
C VAL A 328 -17.34 -9.63 5.17
N LEU A 329 -17.82 -8.96 6.21
CA LEU A 329 -17.39 -7.60 6.57
C LEU A 329 -15.87 -7.56 6.83
N VAL A 330 -15.35 -8.50 7.63
CA VAL A 330 -13.90 -8.57 7.96
C VAL A 330 -13.09 -8.78 6.69
N GLN A 331 -13.49 -9.68 5.80
CA GLN A 331 -12.79 -9.90 4.52
C GLN A 331 -12.81 -8.65 3.63
N GLY A 332 -13.99 -8.02 3.47
CA GLY A 332 -14.12 -6.79 2.69
C GLY A 332 -13.23 -5.66 3.22
N PHE A 333 -13.25 -5.39 4.52
CA PHE A 333 -12.40 -4.35 5.11
C PHE A 333 -10.91 -4.69 5.06
N LYS A 334 -10.54 -5.95 5.32
CA LYS A 334 -9.14 -6.40 5.25
C LYS A 334 -8.58 -6.16 3.84
N ARG A 335 -9.28 -6.60 2.81
CA ARG A 335 -8.82 -6.47 1.42
C ARG A 335 -8.88 -5.03 0.91
N ALA A 336 -9.88 -4.24 1.30
CA ALA A 336 -9.91 -2.81 1.00
C ALA A 336 -8.72 -2.07 1.63
N ALA A 337 -8.41 -2.35 2.90
CA ALA A 337 -7.30 -1.73 3.62
C ALA A 337 -5.94 -2.11 3.02
N PHE A 338 -5.79 -3.33 2.52
CA PHE A 338 -4.60 -3.76 1.78
C PHE A 338 -4.48 -3.03 0.43
N SER A 339 -5.60 -2.81 -0.27
CA SER A 339 -5.63 -2.15 -1.57
C SER A 339 -5.39 -0.65 -1.46
N ASN A 340 -6.24 0.07 -0.72
CA ASN A 340 -6.20 1.54 -0.64
C ASN A 340 -5.29 2.09 0.46
N GLU A 341 -4.77 1.24 1.35
CA GLU A 341 -3.85 1.60 2.43
C GLU A 341 -4.37 2.71 3.38
N ALA A 342 -5.69 2.90 3.48
CA ALA A 342 -6.26 3.90 4.40
C ALA A 342 -6.07 3.45 5.86
N GLY A 343 -5.40 4.28 6.66
CA GLY A 343 -5.02 3.93 8.03
C GLY A 343 -3.62 3.31 8.14
N VAL A 344 -2.99 2.95 7.02
CA VAL A 344 -1.62 2.41 6.98
C VAL A 344 -0.58 3.50 7.21
N GLY A 345 -0.82 4.70 6.68
CA GLY A 345 0.09 5.83 6.79
C GLY A 345 1.08 6.00 5.63
N SER A 346 1.20 5.02 4.74
CA SER A 346 2.12 4.99 3.60
C SER A 346 1.94 6.18 2.64
N ALA A 347 0.72 6.46 2.21
CA ALA A 347 0.40 7.56 1.30
C ALA A 347 0.84 8.93 1.82
N SER A 348 0.79 9.15 3.13
CA SER A 348 1.24 10.41 3.74
C SER A 348 2.71 10.71 3.45
N ILE A 349 3.50 9.70 3.06
CA ILE A 349 4.91 9.84 2.68
C ILE A 349 5.02 10.53 1.31
N ALA A 350 4.29 10.03 0.29
CA ALA A 350 4.26 10.66 -1.04
C ALA A 350 3.66 12.06 -0.98
N HIS A 351 2.50 12.19 -0.33
CA HIS A 351 1.79 13.46 -0.19
C HIS A 351 2.58 14.51 0.58
N SER A 352 3.50 14.11 1.46
CA SER A 352 4.39 15.06 2.15
C SER A 352 5.28 15.86 1.19
N ALA A 353 5.59 15.33 0.01
CA ALA A 353 6.46 15.98 -0.97
C ALA A 353 5.78 17.12 -1.76
N VAL A 354 4.48 17.32 -1.60
CA VAL A 354 3.70 18.31 -2.38
C VAL A 354 4.14 19.76 -2.15
N LYS A 355 4.03 20.56 -3.20
CA LYS A 355 4.20 22.02 -3.12
C LYS A 355 2.93 22.67 -2.59
N THR A 356 2.90 22.99 -1.30
CA THR A 356 1.76 23.68 -0.67
C THR A 356 2.15 24.44 0.59
N LYS A 357 1.42 25.54 0.87
CA LYS A 357 1.46 26.30 2.13
C LYS A 357 0.43 25.82 3.15
N TYR A 358 -0.58 25.05 2.71
CA TYR A 358 -1.70 24.60 3.54
C TYR A 358 -1.72 23.07 3.61
N ALA A 359 -1.46 22.52 4.78
CA ALA A 359 -1.41 21.06 4.95
C ALA A 359 -2.73 20.37 4.55
N ALA A 360 -3.89 20.96 4.89
CA ALA A 360 -5.19 20.39 4.59
C ALA A 360 -5.54 20.37 3.09
N SER A 361 -4.88 21.19 2.26
CA SER A 361 -5.09 21.13 0.80
C SER A 361 -4.69 19.75 0.26
N GLU A 362 -3.56 19.22 0.73
CA GLU A 362 -3.10 17.91 0.29
C GLU A 362 -3.90 16.77 0.93
N GLY A 363 -4.34 16.96 2.17
CA GLY A 363 -5.30 16.02 2.76
C GLY A 363 -6.59 15.87 1.93
N LEU A 364 -7.11 16.97 1.39
CA LEU A 364 -8.27 16.95 0.48
C LEU A 364 -7.96 16.18 -0.81
N VAL A 365 -6.78 16.39 -1.41
CA VAL A 365 -6.35 15.61 -2.59
C VAL A 365 -6.32 14.13 -2.29
N ALA A 366 -5.80 13.73 -1.12
CA ALA A 366 -5.71 12.35 -0.69
C ALA A 366 -7.07 11.64 -0.50
N LEU A 367 -8.19 12.40 -0.38
CA LEU A 367 -9.54 11.80 -0.41
C LEU A 367 -9.80 11.02 -1.70
N LEU A 368 -9.23 11.46 -2.83
CA LEU A 368 -9.46 10.84 -4.13
C LEU A 368 -8.81 9.46 -4.26
N GLU A 369 -7.78 9.17 -3.47
CA GLU A 369 -7.02 7.92 -3.58
C GLU A 369 -7.87 6.69 -3.25
N PRO A 370 -8.52 6.52 -2.07
CA PRO A 370 -9.40 5.39 -1.80
C PRO A 370 -10.65 5.36 -2.69
N PHE A 371 -11.10 6.52 -3.16
CA PHE A 371 -12.21 6.59 -4.10
C PHE A 371 -11.82 5.96 -5.45
N ILE A 372 -10.70 6.37 -6.04
CA ILE A 372 -10.22 5.83 -7.32
C ILE A 372 -9.88 4.35 -7.16
N ASP A 373 -9.10 4.02 -6.14
CA ASP A 373 -8.61 2.67 -5.89
C ASP A 373 -9.74 1.68 -5.64
N THR A 374 -10.53 1.92 -4.59
CA THR A 374 -11.45 0.90 -4.08
C THR A 374 -12.87 1.11 -4.58
N VAL A 375 -13.41 2.35 -4.49
CA VAL A 375 -14.80 2.59 -4.89
C VAL A 375 -14.96 2.46 -6.41
N VAL A 376 -13.95 2.79 -7.21
CA VAL A 376 -14.00 2.64 -8.67
C VAL A 376 -13.32 1.35 -9.13
N VAL A 377 -12.00 1.23 -9.01
CA VAL A 377 -11.24 0.14 -9.67
C VAL A 377 -11.57 -1.23 -9.08
N CYS A 378 -11.57 -1.39 -7.73
CA CYS A 378 -11.94 -2.68 -7.13
C CYS A 378 -13.39 -3.08 -7.43
N THR A 379 -14.31 -2.11 -7.47
CA THR A 379 -15.71 -2.38 -7.82
C THR A 379 -15.83 -2.86 -9.27
N MET A 380 -15.08 -2.26 -10.21
CA MET A 380 -15.04 -2.72 -11.59
C MET A 380 -14.55 -4.17 -11.69
N THR A 381 -13.46 -4.50 -11.00
CA THR A 381 -12.94 -5.87 -10.95
C THR A 381 -13.98 -6.85 -10.39
N ALA A 382 -14.63 -6.48 -9.29
CA ALA A 382 -15.65 -7.31 -8.66
C ALA A 382 -16.84 -7.57 -9.59
N LEU A 383 -17.33 -6.54 -10.26
CA LEU A 383 -18.41 -6.67 -11.24
C LEU A 383 -18.02 -7.58 -12.40
N VAL A 384 -16.80 -7.43 -12.94
CA VAL A 384 -16.29 -8.31 -13.99
C VAL A 384 -16.30 -9.76 -13.54
N LEU A 385 -15.74 -10.07 -12.37
CA LEU A 385 -15.69 -11.43 -11.81
C LEU A 385 -17.09 -12.02 -11.59
N ILE A 386 -17.99 -11.26 -10.98
CA ILE A 386 -19.35 -11.73 -10.63
C ILE A 386 -20.19 -11.93 -11.89
N ILE A 387 -20.18 -10.97 -12.81
CA ILE A 387 -20.97 -11.01 -14.06
C ILE A 387 -20.54 -12.15 -14.98
N THR A 388 -19.24 -12.45 -15.04
CA THR A 388 -18.72 -13.55 -15.87
C THR A 388 -18.80 -14.92 -15.20
N GLY A 389 -19.19 -14.97 -13.92
CA GLY A 389 -19.23 -16.22 -13.15
C GLY A 389 -17.86 -16.83 -12.86
N ASN A 390 -16.76 -16.11 -13.14
CA ASN A 390 -15.42 -16.53 -12.83
C ASN A 390 -15.09 -16.29 -11.35
N VAL A 391 -15.99 -16.73 -10.48
CA VAL A 391 -15.79 -16.79 -9.03
C VAL A 391 -15.45 -18.23 -8.70
N ALA A 392 -14.45 -18.45 -7.89
CA ALA A 392 -14.12 -19.81 -7.48
C ALA A 392 -15.31 -20.47 -6.78
N ALA A 393 -15.52 -21.75 -7.06
CA ALA A 393 -16.52 -22.54 -6.37
C ALA A 393 -16.30 -22.46 -4.85
N GLU A 394 -17.40 -22.33 -4.10
CA GLU A 394 -17.41 -22.38 -2.65
C GLU A 394 -16.54 -23.55 -2.15
N ASN A 395 -15.61 -23.28 -1.23
CA ASN A 395 -14.63 -24.23 -0.69
C ASN A 395 -13.46 -24.64 -1.59
N SER A 396 -13.19 -24.00 -2.72
CA SER A 396 -11.92 -24.19 -3.37
C SER A 396 -10.82 -23.48 -2.54
N SER A 397 -9.88 -24.26 -2.03
CA SER A 397 -8.62 -23.74 -1.49
C SER A 397 -7.79 -23.18 -2.66
N LEU A 398 -8.28 -22.07 -3.25
CA LEU A 398 -7.50 -21.35 -4.23
C LEU A 398 -6.27 -20.81 -3.53
N ASN A 399 -5.13 -21.29 -3.96
CA ASN A 399 -3.89 -20.60 -3.67
C ASN A 399 -4.04 -19.17 -4.17
N ASP A 400 -3.66 -18.19 -3.36
CA ASP A 400 -3.65 -16.77 -3.75
C ASP A 400 -2.93 -16.53 -5.10
N ALA A 401 -2.06 -17.44 -5.54
CA ALA A 401 -1.42 -17.50 -6.86
C ALA A 401 -2.43 -17.56 -8.02
N GLN A 402 -3.56 -18.17 -7.81
CA GLN A 402 -4.58 -18.36 -8.85
C GLN A 402 -5.54 -17.17 -8.93
N ALA A 403 -5.54 -16.27 -7.95
CA ALA A 403 -6.49 -15.18 -7.89
C ALA A 403 -6.37 -14.19 -9.06
N ILE A 404 -5.15 -13.87 -9.48
CA ILE A 404 -4.94 -12.98 -10.63
C ILE A 404 -5.30 -13.67 -11.95
N LEU A 405 -5.12 -15.00 -12.02
CA LEU A 405 -5.51 -15.80 -13.19
C LEU A 405 -7.03 -15.91 -13.30
N LEU A 406 -7.79 -15.93 -12.20
CA LEU A 406 -9.25 -15.85 -12.22
C LEU A 406 -9.72 -14.55 -12.89
N THR A 407 -9.12 -13.43 -12.51
CA THR A 407 -9.47 -12.15 -13.14
C THR A 407 -9.09 -12.15 -14.61
N SER A 408 -7.94 -12.72 -15.00
CA SER A 408 -7.55 -12.86 -16.40
C SER A 408 -8.56 -13.71 -17.18
N GLY A 409 -8.98 -14.85 -16.63
CA GLY A 409 -10.00 -15.70 -17.24
C GLY A 409 -11.37 -15.04 -17.36
N ALA A 410 -11.73 -14.19 -16.39
CA ALA A 410 -12.97 -13.40 -16.43
C ALA A 410 -12.99 -12.45 -17.64
N PHE A 411 -11.90 -11.76 -17.91
CA PHE A 411 -11.78 -10.93 -19.10
C PHE A 411 -11.72 -11.74 -20.39
N GLU A 412 -10.97 -12.85 -20.38
CA GLU A 412 -10.81 -13.74 -21.54
C GLU A 412 -12.15 -14.33 -22.01
N SER A 413 -13.05 -14.64 -21.09
CA SER A 413 -14.38 -15.17 -21.39
C SER A 413 -15.23 -14.25 -22.29
N VAL A 414 -14.92 -12.94 -22.31
CA VAL A 414 -15.62 -11.94 -23.12
C VAL A 414 -14.73 -11.40 -24.25
N ILE A 415 -13.42 -11.23 -23.97
CA ILE A 415 -12.44 -10.68 -24.90
C ILE A 415 -11.25 -11.64 -24.98
N SER A 416 -11.27 -12.59 -25.91
CA SER A 416 -10.33 -13.71 -25.99
C SER A 416 -8.84 -13.32 -26.07
N TRP A 417 -8.52 -12.14 -26.59
CA TRP A 417 -7.14 -11.63 -26.70
C TRP A 417 -6.73 -10.73 -25.53
N PHE A 418 -7.66 -10.39 -24.64
CA PHE A 418 -7.40 -9.43 -23.55
C PHE A 418 -6.36 -9.90 -22.51
N PRO A 419 -6.14 -11.19 -22.22
CA PRO A 419 -5.08 -11.63 -21.32
C PRO A 419 -3.70 -11.03 -21.66
N TYR A 420 -3.38 -10.82 -22.93
CA TYR A 420 -2.13 -10.18 -23.35
C TYR A 420 -2.07 -8.70 -22.94
N VAL A 421 -3.18 -7.96 -23.13
CA VAL A 421 -3.28 -6.56 -22.72
C VAL A 421 -3.29 -6.43 -21.18
N LEU A 422 -4.03 -7.31 -20.51
CA LEU A 422 -4.07 -7.36 -19.06
C LEU A 422 -2.68 -7.62 -18.47
N THR A 423 -1.91 -8.55 -19.06
CA THR A 423 -0.54 -8.82 -18.60
C THR A 423 0.36 -7.60 -18.73
N ILE A 424 0.29 -6.88 -19.87
CA ILE A 424 1.03 -5.62 -20.03
C ILE A 424 0.60 -4.59 -18.97
N ALA A 425 -0.71 -4.44 -18.77
CA ALA A 425 -1.23 -3.53 -17.75
C ALA A 425 -0.74 -3.91 -16.34
N VAL A 426 -0.79 -5.20 -15.99
CA VAL A 426 -0.33 -5.71 -14.68
C VAL A 426 1.18 -5.52 -14.48
N VAL A 427 1.99 -5.73 -15.51
CA VAL A 427 3.44 -5.43 -15.46
C VAL A 427 3.68 -3.94 -15.21
N LEU A 428 2.90 -3.06 -15.84
CA LEU A 428 2.97 -1.62 -15.61
C LEU A 428 2.48 -1.24 -14.20
N PHE A 429 1.40 -1.87 -13.70
CA PHE A 429 0.93 -1.71 -12.32
C PHE A 429 2.01 -2.13 -11.32
N ALA A 430 2.58 -3.33 -11.49
CA ALA A 430 3.67 -3.81 -10.64
C ALA A 430 4.86 -2.85 -10.64
N PHE A 431 5.30 -2.44 -11.82
CA PHE A 431 6.40 -1.49 -11.99
C PHE A 431 6.12 -0.16 -11.28
N SER A 432 4.94 0.41 -11.49
CA SER A 432 4.56 1.69 -10.90
C SER A 432 4.45 1.63 -9.38
N THR A 433 3.92 0.53 -8.84
CA THR A 433 3.84 0.29 -7.39
C THR A 433 5.24 0.15 -6.78
N MET A 434 6.12 -0.64 -7.40
CA MET A 434 7.49 -0.81 -6.92
C MET A 434 8.26 0.52 -6.85
N ILE A 435 8.17 1.38 -7.87
CA ILE A 435 8.89 2.67 -7.82
C ILE A 435 8.33 3.60 -6.75
N SER A 436 7.03 3.61 -6.48
CA SER A 436 6.41 4.43 -5.43
C SER A 436 6.76 3.90 -4.03
N TRP A 437 6.65 2.59 -3.81
CA TRP A 437 7.00 1.97 -2.53
C TRP A 437 8.50 2.02 -2.22
N SER A 438 9.35 2.07 -3.25
CA SER A 438 10.78 2.32 -3.03
C SER A 438 11.04 3.66 -2.33
N TYR A 439 10.24 4.67 -2.63
CA TYR A 439 10.33 5.96 -1.95
C TYR A 439 9.80 5.88 -0.52
N TYR A 440 8.71 5.13 -0.29
CA TYR A 440 8.14 4.97 1.06
C TYR A 440 9.13 4.30 2.00
N GLY A 441 9.68 3.16 1.61
CA GLY A 441 10.67 2.46 2.40
C GLY A 441 11.97 3.25 2.58
N PHE A 442 12.40 4.02 1.56
CA PHE A 442 13.54 4.92 1.69
C PHE A 442 13.33 5.99 2.77
N GLN A 443 12.13 6.54 2.90
CA GLN A 443 11.84 7.52 3.95
C GLN A 443 11.96 6.91 5.36
N GLY A 444 11.51 5.66 5.55
CA GLY A 444 11.73 4.89 6.78
C GLY A 444 13.21 4.61 7.03
N TRP A 445 13.93 4.18 5.97
CA TRP A 445 15.37 3.93 6.02
C TRP A 445 16.17 5.19 6.39
N ALA A 446 15.86 6.33 5.73
CA ALA A 446 16.51 7.60 6.00
C ALA A 446 16.26 8.10 7.43
N TYR A 447 15.08 7.81 8.00
CA TYR A 447 14.75 8.12 9.39
C TYR A 447 15.61 7.32 10.38
N LEU A 448 15.84 6.02 10.14
CA LEU A 448 16.59 5.13 11.04
C LEU A 448 18.12 5.25 10.86
N PHE A 449 18.59 5.27 9.61
CA PHE A 449 20.02 5.12 9.28
C PHE A 449 20.67 6.42 8.81
N GLY A 450 19.87 7.48 8.62
CA GLY A 450 20.34 8.80 8.21
C GLY A 450 20.23 9.05 6.70
N ARG A 451 20.37 10.34 6.34
CA ARG A 451 20.09 10.92 5.01
C ARG A 451 21.29 10.96 4.07
N SER A 452 22.35 10.19 4.34
CA SER A 452 23.56 10.22 3.51
C SER A 452 23.35 9.52 2.17
N LYS A 453 24.01 10.00 1.11
CA LYS A 453 23.96 9.38 -0.22
C LYS A 453 24.36 7.90 -0.21
N LYS A 454 25.30 7.50 0.65
CA LYS A 454 25.70 6.09 0.81
C LYS A 454 24.54 5.22 1.30
N MET A 455 23.78 5.70 2.30
CA MET A 455 22.61 4.98 2.82
C MET A 455 21.47 4.95 1.81
N GLU A 456 21.31 6.00 1.02
CA GLU A 456 20.33 6.04 -0.08
C GLU A 456 20.63 4.98 -1.13
N TYR A 457 21.88 4.90 -1.62
CA TYR A 457 22.26 3.90 -2.62
C TYR A 457 22.22 2.48 -2.05
N LEU A 458 22.64 2.28 -0.81
CA LEU A 458 22.56 0.97 -0.16
C LEU A 458 21.12 0.47 -0.11
N TYR A 459 20.17 1.32 0.31
CA TYR A 459 18.75 0.96 0.31
C TYR A 459 18.26 0.59 -1.09
N LYS A 460 18.58 1.40 -2.11
CA LYS A 460 18.13 1.17 -3.49
C LYS A 460 18.67 -0.14 -4.08
N ILE A 461 19.92 -0.49 -3.77
CA ILE A 461 20.51 -1.77 -4.18
C ILE A 461 19.77 -2.93 -3.50
N ILE A 462 19.56 -2.87 -2.18
CA ILE A 462 18.81 -3.89 -1.44
C ILE A 462 17.39 -4.02 -2.02
N PHE A 463 16.71 -2.90 -2.29
CA PHE A 463 15.37 -2.91 -2.88
C PHE A 463 15.35 -3.63 -4.24
N CYS A 464 16.32 -3.36 -5.13
CA CYS A 464 16.44 -4.04 -6.42
C CYS A 464 16.76 -5.53 -6.29
N LEU A 465 17.53 -5.94 -5.27
CA LEU A 465 17.76 -7.36 -4.99
C LEU A 465 16.46 -8.07 -4.59
N PHE A 466 15.61 -7.42 -3.79
CA PHE A 466 14.31 -7.97 -3.41
C PHE A 466 13.32 -8.09 -4.61
N VAL A 467 13.48 -7.30 -5.68
CA VAL A 467 12.73 -7.51 -6.93
C VAL A 467 13.08 -8.87 -7.54
N ILE A 468 14.39 -9.20 -7.58
CA ILE A 468 14.85 -10.48 -8.15
C ILE A 468 14.40 -11.66 -7.27
N VAL A 469 14.54 -11.53 -5.96
CA VAL A 469 14.11 -12.55 -5.00
C VAL A 469 12.61 -12.78 -5.07
N GLY A 470 11.82 -11.70 -5.10
CA GLY A 470 10.35 -11.78 -5.10
C GLY A 470 9.76 -12.45 -6.33
N SER A 471 10.40 -12.29 -7.50
CA SER A 471 9.94 -12.96 -8.74
C SER A 471 10.23 -14.47 -8.75
N ALA A 472 11.17 -14.95 -7.92
CA ALA A 472 11.54 -16.34 -7.79
C ALA A 472 10.91 -17.02 -6.56
N ALA A 473 10.40 -16.25 -5.60
CA ALA A 473 9.87 -16.77 -4.34
C ALA A 473 8.47 -17.41 -4.50
N SER A 474 8.11 -18.32 -3.59
CA SER A 474 6.75 -18.84 -3.51
C SER A 474 5.77 -17.74 -3.06
N LEU A 475 4.58 -17.76 -3.64
CA LEU A 475 3.59 -16.68 -3.42
C LEU A 475 3.06 -16.68 -1.98
N GLY A 476 2.86 -17.84 -1.35
CA GLY A 476 2.30 -17.94 0.00
C GLY A 476 3.12 -17.18 1.03
N SER A 477 4.45 -17.38 1.04
CA SER A 477 5.37 -16.69 1.93
C SER A 477 5.43 -15.17 1.66
N VAL A 478 5.38 -14.78 0.37
CA VAL A 478 5.39 -13.37 -0.03
C VAL A 478 4.14 -12.65 0.45
N ILE A 479 2.96 -13.25 0.31
CA ILE A 479 1.69 -12.66 0.76
C ILE A 479 1.64 -12.53 2.28
N GLY A 480 1.95 -13.62 3.00
CA GLY A 480 1.95 -13.60 4.46
C GLY A 480 2.85 -12.52 5.04
N PHE A 481 4.07 -12.40 4.52
CA PHE A 481 5.01 -11.34 4.89
C PHE A 481 4.48 -9.94 4.55
N SER A 482 3.93 -9.78 3.35
CA SER A 482 3.40 -8.49 2.88
C SER A 482 2.22 -8.02 3.74
N ASP A 483 1.24 -8.88 3.98
CA ASP A 483 0.09 -8.60 4.83
C ASP A 483 0.56 -8.23 6.25
N ALA A 484 1.44 -9.03 6.86
CA ALA A 484 1.92 -8.79 8.21
C ALA A 484 2.62 -7.42 8.33
N MET A 485 3.50 -7.07 7.40
CA MET A 485 4.23 -5.79 7.42
C MET A 485 3.32 -4.58 7.20
N ILE A 486 2.41 -4.64 6.22
CA ILE A 486 1.49 -3.54 5.91
C ILE A 486 0.54 -3.29 7.08
N PHE A 487 -0.07 -4.35 7.63
CA PHE A 487 -0.98 -4.21 8.75
C PHE A 487 -0.26 -3.82 10.05
N ALA A 488 1.01 -4.22 10.24
CA ALA A 488 1.82 -3.76 11.37
C ALA A 488 2.08 -2.24 11.36
N MET A 489 2.19 -1.61 10.17
CA MET A 489 2.31 -0.15 10.05
C MET A 489 1.09 0.58 10.63
N MET A 490 -0.09 -0.02 10.54
CA MET A 490 -1.34 0.59 11.01
C MET A 490 -1.33 0.87 12.51
N VAL A 491 -0.77 -0.02 13.31
CA VAL A 491 -0.82 0.10 14.78
C VAL A 491 -0.19 1.42 15.26
N PRO A 492 1.08 1.73 14.97
CA PRO A 492 1.69 2.99 15.37
C PRO A 492 1.04 4.21 14.69
N ASN A 493 0.60 4.06 13.43
CA ASN A 493 -0.02 5.15 12.68
C ASN A 493 -1.37 5.55 13.29
N MET A 494 -2.25 4.58 13.51
CA MET A 494 -3.60 4.84 14.03
C MET A 494 -3.59 5.48 15.41
N VAL A 495 -2.68 5.05 16.30
CA VAL A 495 -2.48 5.72 17.60
C VAL A 495 -2.15 7.21 17.39
N GLY A 496 -1.23 7.49 16.46
CA GLY A 496 -0.81 8.86 16.18
C GLY A 496 -1.91 9.74 15.62
N ILE A 497 -2.60 9.27 14.57
CA ILE A 497 -3.61 10.08 13.88
C ILE A 497 -4.86 10.33 14.74
N VAL A 498 -5.26 9.39 15.58
CA VAL A 498 -6.37 9.59 16.53
C VAL A 498 -6.02 10.69 17.56
N ILE A 499 -4.83 10.62 18.17
CA ILE A 499 -4.38 11.63 19.14
C ILE A 499 -4.23 13.03 18.48
N LEU A 500 -3.83 13.08 17.22
CA LEU A 500 -3.57 14.32 16.47
C LEU A 500 -4.79 14.86 15.71
N ALA A 501 -5.91 14.15 15.67
CA ALA A 501 -7.13 14.53 14.95
C ALA A 501 -7.62 15.98 15.22
N PRO A 502 -7.58 16.50 16.47
CA PRO A 502 -7.98 17.89 16.72
C PRO A 502 -7.13 18.94 16.01
N LYS A 503 -5.86 18.63 15.69
CA LYS A 503 -4.97 19.53 14.94
C LYS A 503 -5.33 19.55 13.45
N VAL A 504 -5.78 18.42 12.92
CA VAL A 504 -6.22 18.30 11.52
C VAL A 504 -7.45 19.18 11.26
N LYS A 505 -8.43 19.18 12.18
CA LYS A 505 -9.60 20.08 12.09
C LYS A 505 -9.20 21.56 11.99
N LYS A 506 -8.20 21.98 12.78
CA LYS A 506 -7.69 23.38 12.73
C LYS A 506 -7.06 23.71 11.38
N GLU A 507 -6.30 22.75 10.79
CA GLU A 507 -5.71 22.95 9.45
C GLU A 507 -6.79 23.01 8.35
N LEU A 508 -7.85 22.19 8.47
CA LEU A 508 -8.99 22.23 7.55
C LEU A 508 -9.67 23.59 7.58
N VAL A 509 -10.02 24.10 8.76
CA VAL A 509 -10.65 25.44 8.92
C VAL A 509 -9.75 26.51 8.33
N ARG A 510 -8.44 26.50 8.66
CA ARG A 510 -7.47 27.45 8.14
C ARG A 510 -7.41 27.47 6.61
N PHE A 511 -7.47 26.29 5.96
CA PHE A 511 -7.48 26.20 4.51
C PHE A 511 -8.81 26.69 3.92
N MET A 512 -9.95 26.25 4.47
CA MET A 512 -11.27 26.65 3.99
C MET A 512 -11.51 28.16 4.08
N ASP A 513 -10.98 28.81 5.12
CA ASP A 513 -11.04 30.27 5.26
C ASP A 513 -10.11 31.00 4.28
N ALA A 514 -9.00 30.38 3.90
CA ALA A 514 -8.08 30.95 2.93
C ALA A 514 -8.60 30.91 1.48
N ILE A 515 -9.45 29.96 1.13
CA ILE A 515 -10.04 29.84 -0.22
C ILE A 515 -11.36 30.61 -0.38
N LYS A 516 -11.95 31.10 0.71
CA LYS A 516 -13.12 32.01 0.67
C LYS A 516 -12.73 33.45 0.37
N LYS A 517 -11.48 33.81 0.61
CA LYS A 517 -10.89 35.13 0.32
C LYS A 517 -10.32 35.17 -1.09
#